data_8010028b7e8ab5b00f5da7cd055e1e6a
#
_entry.id   8010028b7e8ab5b00f5da7cd055e1e6a
#
_cell.length_a   1.000
_cell.length_b   1.000
_cell.length_c   1.000
_cell.angle_alpha   90.00
_cell.angle_beta   90.00
_cell.angle_gamma   90.00
#
_symmetry.space_group_name_H-M   'P 1'
#
loop_
_entity.id
_entity.type
_entity.pdbx_description
1 polymer ?
#
loop_
_entity_poly.entity_id
_entity_poly.type
_entity_poly.pdbx_seq_one_letter_code
_entity_poly.pdbx_strand_id
1 'polypeptide(L)'
;MRRHASVFLLLLGALLCGGAQAAFCASKGDSTVMIQGFHWTSWKTAPWWNEVGRRAGELSRAGVDLVWLPPPSDSLSNEGYMPRRLEVLDSSYGTSAQLAAAVRALHGAGVRAIADVVVNHRVGVKDWADFSAPAWGPDSVCSDDEWGKGQGAADTGKGFHAARDIDHTKRYVRESVKGWLNSLRDAAGFDGWRYDYARGFSPAYMLEYNRGSGAAFSVAEIWDDFDIGNTDGHRQASCSWMDAVNGEIKVFDFTTKGILQHAVLSGEYWRLADRDGRPSGLLGWWPDNAVTFIDNHDTGPSPSGTVQGRSWPFPSDRVAAGYAYILTHPGIPCVYWPHFFDWGLKDRLTALIKIRRAAGVHSSSQVSIARAEQGLYAAFVGGRLAVKLGDRAWNPGQGWTPAADGPGYAVWTR
;
A
#
# COMPACT_ATOMS: atom_id res chain seq x y z
N MET A 1 -55.04 -72.13 18.63
CA MET A 1 -53.65 -71.83 18.34
C MET A 1 -53.59 -70.95 17.11
N ARG A 2 -53.54 -69.65 17.26
CA ARG A 2 -53.42 -68.71 16.13
C ARG A 2 -52.18 -67.84 16.36
N ARG A 3 -51.21 -67.90 15.45
CA ARG A 3 -50.01 -67.13 15.43
C ARG A 3 -50.28 -65.76 14.77
N HIS A 4 -50.04 -64.66 15.47
CA HIS A 4 -50.07 -63.33 14.85
C HIS A 4 -48.64 -62.97 14.42
N ALA A 5 -48.47 -62.68 13.13
CA ALA A 5 -47.28 -62.14 12.55
C ALA A 5 -47.43 -60.65 12.49
N SER A 6 -46.52 -59.96 13.22
CA SER A 6 -46.37 -58.47 13.18
C SER A 6 -45.45 -58.10 12.03
N VAL A 7 -45.96 -57.34 11.08
CA VAL A 7 -45.18 -56.71 10.02
C VAL A 7 -44.59 -55.41 10.54
N PHE A 8 -43.24 -55.28 10.63
CA PHE A 8 -42.53 -54.01 10.88
C PHE A 8 -42.34 -53.29 9.56
N LEU A 9 -42.97 -52.14 9.45
CA LEU A 9 -42.75 -51.20 8.37
C LEU A 9 -41.58 -50.32 8.66
N LEU A 10 -40.43 -50.47 8.00
CA LEU A 10 -39.26 -49.59 8.05
C LEU A 10 -39.51 -48.41 7.13
N LEU A 11 -39.76 -47.23 7.72
CA LEU A 11 -39.74 -45.95 7.03
C LEU A 11 -38.27 -45.48 6.90
N LEU A 12 -37.73 -45.54 5.68
CA LEU A 12 -36.47 -44.91 5.34
C LEU A 12 -36.71 -43.38 5.15
N GLY A 13 -36.34 -42.59 6.15
CA GLY A 13 -36.27 -41.13 6.04
C GLY A 13 -35.03 -40.71 5.29
N ALA A 14 -35.17 -40.28 4.05
CA ALA A 14 -34.09 -39.64 3.30
C ALA A 14 -33.87 -38.23 3.88
N LEU A 15 -32.78 -38.03 4.66
CA LEU A 15 -32.27 -36.70 5.00
C LEU A 15 -31.67 -36.07 3.74
N LEU A 16 -32.37 -35.15 3.11
CA LEU A 16 -31.83 -34.23 2.17
C LEU A 16 -30.96 -33.20 2.93
N CYS A 17 -29.64 -33.42 3.01
CA CYS A 17 -28.67 -32.39 3.36
C CYS A 17 -28.64 -31.36 2.23
N GLY A 18 -29.49 -30.35 2.31
CA GLY A 18 -29.37 -29.14 1.53
C GLY A 18 -28.13 -28.39 1.95
N GLY A 19 -27.00 -28.61 1.27
CA GLY A 19 -25.82 -27.77 1.40
C GLY A 19 -26.19 -26.35 0.97
N ALA A 20 -26.32 -25.44 1.94
CA ALA A 20 -26.34 -24.03 1.65
C ALA A 20 -24.94 -23.67 1.10
N GLN A 21 -24.82 -23.63 -0.23
CA GLN A 21 -23.73 -22.92 -0.87
C GLN A 21 -23.89 -21.45 -0.44
N ALA A 22 -23.03 -21.02 0.49
CA ALA A 22 -22.83 -19.60 0.75
C ALA A 22 -22.44 -18.98 -0.60
N ALA A 23 -23.35 -18.24 -1.20
CA ALA A 23 -23.04 -17.37 -2.31
C ALA A 23 -22.02 -16.38 -1.78
N PHE A 24 -20.73 -16.58 -2.12
CA PHE A 24 -19.72 -15.54 -2.03
C PHE A 24 -20.25 -14.40 -2.91
N CYS A 25 -20.85 -13.39 -2.30
CA CYS A 25 -21.00 -12.10 -2.94
C CYS A 25 -19.57 -11.68 -3.30
N ALA A 26 -19.20 -11.78 -4.57
CA ALA A 26 -17.98 -11.24 -5.09
C ALA A 26 -17.96 -9.76 -4.66
N SER A 27 -17.08 -9.39 -3.76
CA SER A 27 -16.90 -8.01 -3.38
C SER A 27 -16.59 -7.25 -4.67
N LYS A 28 -17.31 -6.15 -4.90
CA LYS A 28 -17.01 -5.27 -6.03
C LYS A 28 -15.59 -4.77 -5.79
N GLY A 29 -14.62 -5.24 -6.59
CA GLY A 29 -13.20 -4.95 -6.37
C GLY A 29 -12.93 -3.44 -6.27
N ASP A 30 -11.93 -3.08 -5.49
CA ASP A 30 -11.52 -1.69 -5.27
C ASP A 30 -10.87 -1.11 -6.54
N SER A 31 -11.42 -0.03 -7.10
CA SER A 31 -10.91 0.64 -8.29
C SER A 31 -9.99 1.82 -8.00
N THR A 32 -9.65 2.04 -6.72
CA THR A 32 -8.80 3.15 -6.26
C THR A 32 -7.45 3.16 -7.01
N VAL A 33 -7.08 4.34 -7.48
CA VAL A 33 -5.72 4.68 -7.91
C VAL A 33 -5.15 5.67 -6.91
N MET A 34 -4.05 5.28 -6.31
CA MET A 34 -3.35 6.06 -5.29
C MET A 34 -2.14 6.78 -5.87
N ILE A 35 -1.79 7.95 -5.31
CA ILE A 35 -0.49 8.59 -5.52
C ILE A 35 0.17 8.87 -4.17
N GLN A 36 1.46 8.57 -4.06
CA GLN A 36 2.27 9.13 -2.99
C GLN A 36 2.52 10.61 -3.28
N GLY A 37 1.95 11.49 -2.47
CA GLY A 37 1.91 12.94 -2.68
C GLY A 37 3.18 13.68 -2.24
N PHE A 38 4.32 13.00 -2.18
CA PHE A 38 5.60 13.58 -1.77
C PHE A 38 6.78 12.71 -2.19
N HIS A 39 7.99 13.25 -2.03
CA HIS A 39 9.27 12.56 -2.17
C HIS A 39 10.18 12.94 -0.99
N TRP A 40 11.31 12.28 -0.82
CA TRP A 40 12.19 12.45 0.34
C TRP A 40 12.58 13.91 0.64
N THR A 41 12.73 14.73 -0.37
CA THR A 41 13.14 16.14 -0.20
C THR A 41 12.02 17.16 -0.39
N SER A 42 10.74 16.73 -0.34
CA SER A 42 9.58 17.62 -0.51
C SER A 42 9.54 18.77 0.49
N TRP A 43 10.04 18.56 1.71
CA TRP A 43 10.15 19.58 2.74
C TRP A 43 11.00 20.80 2.32
N LYS A 44 11.89 20.66 1.34
CA LYS A 44 12.68 21.78 0.79
C LYS A 44 11.83 22.74 -0.05
N THR A 45 10.65 22.32 -0.47
CA THR A 45 9.67 23.13 -1.22
C THR A 45 8.54 23.52 -0.27
N ALA A 46 8.86 24.18 0.82
CA ALA A 46 7.87 24.61 1.81
C ALA A 46 7.15 25.91 1.39
N PRO A 47 5.84 26.03 1.68
CA PRO A 47 4.97 25.02 2.30
C PRO A 47 4.51 23.94 1.29
N TRP A 48 4.91 22.71 1.52
CA TRP A 48 4.56 21.59 0.65
C TRP A 48 3.05 21.35 0.58
N TRP A 49 2.34 21.61 1.67
CA TRP A 49 0.88 21.52 1.72
C TRP A 49 0.20 22.39 0.65
N ASN A 50 0.74 23.58 0.38
CA ASN A 50 0.23 24.46 -0.67
C ASN A 50 0.43 23.86 -2.07
N GLU A 51 1.55 23.20 -2.31
CA GLU A 51 1.81 22.51 -3.59
C GLU A 51 0.81 21.37 -3.80
N VAL A 52 0.58 20.54 -2.78
CA VAL A 52 -0.44 19.46 -2.84
C VAL A 52 -1.83 20.03 -3.12
N GLY A 53 -2.25 21.05 -2.38
CA GLY A 53 -3.56 21.68 -2.56
C GLY A 53 -3.74 22.26 -3.97
N ARG A 54 -2.71 22.90 -4.51
CA ARG A 54 -2.70 23.44 -5.88
C ARG A 54 -2.87 22.36 -6.95
N ARG A 55 -2.38 21.15 -6.71
CA ARG A 55 -2.45 20.00 -7.64
C ARG A 55 -3.74 19.19 -7.53
N ALA A 56 -4.60 19.44 -6.54
CA ALA A 56 -5.78 18.62 -6.27
C ALA A 56 -6.67 18.41 -7.50
N GLY A 57 -7.02 19.48 -8.22
CA GLY A 57 -7.84 19.38 -9.43
C GLY A 57 -7.13 18.67 -10.61
N GLU A 58 -5.81 18.73 -10.67
CA GLU A 58 -5.00 18.02 -11.69
C GLU A 58 -4.98 16.52 -11.42
N LEU A 59 -4.78 16.12 -10.17
CA LEU A 59 -4.83 14.72 -9.72
C LEU A 59 -6.20 14.09 -9.98
N SER A 60 -7.28 14.80 -9.63
CA SER A 60 -8.65 14.37 -9.92
C SER A 60 -8.89 14.12 -11.42
N ARG A 61 -8.49 15.07 -12.29
CA ARG A 61 -8.63 14.92 -13.76
C ARG A 61 -7.78 13.79 -14.33
N ALA A 62 -6.67 13.46 -13.69
CA ALA A 62 -5.85 12.30 -14.06
C ALA A 62 -6.51 10.98 -13.65
N GLY A 63 -7.48 11.02 -12.76
CA GLY A 63 -8.18 9.84 -12.24
C GLY A 63 -7.56 9.28 -10.95
N VAL A 64 -6.81 10.07 -10.21
CA VAL A 64 -6.33 9.71 -8.86
C VAL A 64 -7.50 9.85 -7.86
N ASP A 65 -7.66 8.84 -6.99
CA ASP A 65 -8.72 8.80 -5.97
C ASP A 65 -8.20 9.07 -4.56
N LEU A 66 -6.91 8.86 -4.33
CA LEU A 66 -6.33 8.87 -3.00
C LEU A 66 -4.91 9.41 -3.05
N VAL A 67 -4.60 10.35 -2.16
CA VAL A 67 -3.23 10.87 -1.97
C VAL A 67 -2.70 10.43 -0.61
N TRP A 68 -1.54 9.81 -0.59
CA TRP A 68 -0.77 9.58 0.62
C TRP A 68 0.15 10.77 0.88
N LEU A 69 -0.09 11.47 1.99
CA LEU A 69 0.65 12.65 2.43
C LEU A 69 1.76 12.28 3.44
N PRO A 70 2.86 13.04 3.49
CA PRO A 70 3.96 12.76 4.40
C PRO A 70 3.56 12.92 5.88
N PRO A 71 4.39 12.45 6.84
CA PRO A 71 4.09 12.58 8.26
C PRO A 71 3.77 14.01 8.66
N PRO A 72 2.57 14.28 9.23
CA PRO A 72 2.11 15.66 9.46
C PRO A 72 2.63 16.27 10.75
N SER A 73 3.14 15.46 11.70
CA SER A 73 3.50 15.90 13.04
C SER A 73 4.89 16.56 13.12
N ASP A 74 5.10 17.33 14.15
CA ASP A 74 6.42 17.86 14.50
C ASP A 74 7.44 16.75 14.68
N SER A 75 8.59 16.89 14.03
CA SER A 75 9.62 15.87 13.95
C SER A 75 11.02 16.47 14.11
N LEU A 76 11.96 15.67 14.58
CA LEU A 76 13.37 16.01 14.61
C LEU A 76 13.96 16.02 13.19
N SER A 77 13.56 15.06 12.36
CA SER A 77 13.94 15.02 10.95
C SER A 77 12.96 15.85 10.12
N ASN A 78 13.46 16.51 9.07
CA ASN A 78 12.64 17.33 8.19
C ASN A 78 11.63 16.49 7.39
N GLU A 79 11.95 15.22 7.15
CA GLU A 79 11.11 14.27 6.43
C GLU A 79 9.90 13.78 7.25
N GLY A 80 9.94 13.97 8.58
CA GLY A 80 8.85 13.64 9.47
C GLY A 80 8.97 12.29 10.20
N TYR A 81 9.96 11.45 9.85
CA TYR A 81 10.08 10.08 10.36
C TYR A 81 10.78 9.95 11.73
N MET A 82 11.03 11.07 12.41
CA MET A 82 11.52 11.13 13.79
C MET A 82 10.57 11.97 14.65
N PRO A 83 9.31 11.50 14.89
CA PRO A 83 8.28 12.34 15.51
C PRO A 83 8.61 12.68 16.95
N ARG A 84 8.47 13.97 17.31
CA ARG A 84 8.65 14.48 18.67
C ARG A 84 7.32 14.72 19.37
N ARG A 85 6.47 15.54 18.74
CA ARG A 85 5.19 15.98 19.28
C ARG A 85 4.07 15.60 18.31
N LEU A 86 3.42 14.47 18.57
CA LEU A 86 2.41 13.90 17.67
C LEU A 86 1.24 14.86 17.43
N GLU A 87 0.83 15.59 18.47
CA GLU A 87 -0.33 16.49 18.43
C GLU A 87 -0.03 17.87 17.83
N VAL A 88 1.24 18.16 17.50
CA VAL A 88 1.65 19.41 16.86
C VAL A 88 1.81 19.18 15.38
N LEU A 89 0.92 19.79 14.57
CA LEU A 89 0.86 19.56 13.13
C LEU A 89 1.58 20.66 12.31
N ASP A 90 2.29 21.55 12.96
CA ASP A 90 3.24 22.45 12.31
C ASP A 90 4.55 21.69 12.12
N SER A 91 4.97 21.51 10.87
CA SER A 91 6.12 20.68 10.48
C SER A 91 6.96 21.35 9.39
N SER A 92 8.01 20.68 8.93
CA SER A 92 8.83 21.15 7.80
C SER A 92 8.04 21.29 6.49
N TYR A 93 6.86 20.69 6.40
CA TYR A 93 5.97 20.76 5.23
C TYR A 93 5.04 21.97 5.25
N GLY A 94 4.90 22.67 6.38
CA GLY A 94 4.07 23.86 6.57
C GLY A 94 3.25 23.80 7.86
N THR A 95 2.32 24.74 8.01
CA THR A 95 1.47 24.86 9.19
C THR A 95 0.28 23.91 9.15
N SER A 96 -0.31 23.62 10.32
CA SER A 96 -1.56 22.87 10.48
C SER A 96 -2.74 23.46 9.67
N ALA A 97 -2.80 24.78 9.58
CA ALA A 97 -3.81 25.47 8.77
C ALA A 97 -3.61 25.19 7.26
N GLN A 98 -2.38 25.17 6.78
CA GLN A 98 -2.04 24.82 5.38
C GLN A 98 -2.32 23.36 5.10
N LEU A 99 -2.00 22.44 6.03
CA LEU A 99 -2.35 21.03 5.92
C LEU A 99 -3.86 20.84 5.77
N ALA A 100 -4.66 21.41 6.68
CA ALA A 100 -6.12 21.32 6.61
C ALA A 100 -6.67 21.95 5.31
N ALA A 101 -6.06 23.02 4.80
CA ALA A 101 -6.43 23.61 3.53
C ALA A 101 -6.13 22.69 2.33
N ALA A 102 -4.99 22.00 2.35
CA ALA A 102 -4.60 21.03 1.32
C ALA A 102 -5.57 19.84 1.29
N VAL A 103 -5.90 19.26 2.45
CA VAL A 103 -6.87 18.16 2.55
C VAL A 103 -8.25 18.59 2.05
N ARG A 104 -8.73 19.78 2.47
CA ARG A 104 -10.00 20.33 1.94
C ARG A 104 -9.96 20.53 0.42
N ALA A 105 -8.85 20.97 -0.16
CA ALA A 105 -8.70 21.12 -1.60
C ALA A 105 -8.77 19.77 -2.33
N LEU A 106 -8.17 18.73 -1.77
CA LEU A 106 -8.28 17.35 -2.28
C LEU A 106 -9.73 16.87 -2.23
N HIS A 107 -10.41 17.01 -1.09
CA HIS A 107 -11.83 16.65 -0.93
C HIS A 107 -12.72 17.42 -1.91
N GLY A 108 -12.51 18.72 -2.07
CA GLY A 108 -13.23 19.56 -3.02
C GLY A 108 -13.04 19.11 -4.48
N ALA A 109 -11.96 18.41 -4.77
CA ALA A 109 -11.68 17.78 -6.08
C ALA A 109 -12.16 16.31 -6.16
N GLY A 110 -12.78 15.76 -5.10
CA GLY A 110 -13.23 14.37 -5.02
C GLY A 110 -12.09 13.38 -4.75
N VAL A 111 -10.97 13.83 -4.23
CA VAL A 111 -9.79 13.01 -3.91
C VAL A 111 -9.66 12.87 -2.40
N ARG A 112 -9.51 11.65 -1.90
CA ARG A 112 -9.27 11.35 -0.48
C ARG A 112 -7.81 11.58 -0.11
N ALA A 113 -7.54 11.76 1.19
CA ALA A 113 -6.21 11.92 1.74
C ALA A 113 -5.93 10.97 2.89
N ILE A 114 -4.80 10.26 2.88
CA ILE A 114 -4.31 9.50 4.02
C ILE A 114 -3.02 10.11 4.56
N ALA A 115 -2.85 10.09 5.88
CA ALA A 115 -1.63 10.54 6.54
C ALA A 115 -0.63 9.38 6.67
N ASP A 116 0.64 9.71 6.52
CA ASP A 116 1.74 8.87 7.01
C ASP A 116 1.79 8.96 8.53
N VAL A 117 1.65 7.85 9.24
CA VAL A 117 1.61 7.82 10.69
C VAL A 117 2.75 6.98 11.25
N VAL A 118 3.67 7.65 11.94
CA VAL A 118 4.82 7.03 12.59
C VAL A 118 4.47 6.79 14.05
N VAL A 119 4.11 5.54 14.39
CA VAL A 119 3.69 5.15 15.74
C VAL A 119 4.65 4.21 16.42
N ASN A 120 5.55 3.56 15.66
CA ASN A 120 6.51 2.61 16.17
C ASN A 120 7.48 3.25 17.16
N HIS A 121 7.96 4.46 16.87
CA HIS A 121 9.03 5.11 17.59
C HIS A 121 8.80 6.60 17.76
N ARG A 122 9.48 7.20 18.74
CA ARG A 122 9.47 8.64 18.99
C ARG A 122 10.85 9.13 19.42
N VAL A 123 11.06 10.43 19.31
CA VAL A 123 12.20 11.13 19.90
C VAL A 123 11.71 12.25 20.81
N GLY A 124 12.50 12.56 21.83
CA GLY A 124 12.32 13.71 22.69
C GLY A 124 13.30 14.84 22.32
N VAL A 125 13.46 15.78 23.24
CA VAL A 125 14.40 16.91 23.11
C VAL A 125 15.75 16.57 23.75
N LYS A 126 15.71 15.97 24.94
CA LYS A 126 16.87 15.48 25.71
C LYS A 126 16.76 13.96 25.82
N ASP A 127 17.86 13.26 25.91
CA ASP A 127 17.91 11.80 26.09
C ASP A 127 16.93 10.98 25.20
N TRP A 128 16.32 11.66 24.24
CA TRP A 128 15.38 11.15 23.26
C TRP A 128 14.14 10.46 23.85
N ALA A 129 13.81 10.70 25.12
CA ALA A 129 12.69 10.09 25.84
C ALA A 129 11.88 11.08 26.68
N ASP A 130 12.16 12.38 26.63
CA ASP A 130 11.37 13.44 27.28
C ASP A 130 10.20 13.86 26.37
N PHE A 131 9.29 12.90 26.13
CA PHE A 131 8.18 13.07 25.22
C PHE A 131 7.17 14.11 25.72
N SER A 132 6.66 14.92 24.78
CA SER A 132 5.60 15.89 25.04
C SER A 132 4.59 15.90 23.88
N ALA A 133 3.34 16.25 24.18
CA ALA A 133 2.24 16.30 23.20
C ALA A 133 2.09 15.02 22.35
N PRO A 134 1.69 13.86 22.96
CA PRO A 134 1.40 13.66 24.37
C PRO A 134 2.66 13.41 25.20
N ALA A 135 2.57 13.70 26.50
CA ALA A 135 3.66 13.44 27.46
C ALA A 135 3.61 11.98 27.90
N TRP A 136 4.73 11.27 27.68
CA TRP A 136 4.93 9.89 28.15
C TRP A 136 6.24 9.79 28.92
N GLY A 137 6.31 8.87 29.88
CA GLY A 137 7.51 8.60 30.67
C GLY A 137 8.38 7.48 30.05
N PRO A 138 9.54 7.17 30.71
CA PRO A 138 10.42 6.08 30.30
C PRO A 138 9.76 4.69 30.26
N ASP A 139 8.65 4.53 30.95
CA ASP A 139 7.83 3.30 30.93
C ASP A 139 7.06 3.10 29.61
N SER A 140 7.02 4.13 28.73
CA SER A 140 6.53 4.02 27.36
C SER A 140 7.58 3.53 26.37
N VAL A 141 8.83 3.40 26.77
CA VAL A 141 9.94 2.92 25.94
C VAL A 141 10.21 1.46 26.24
N CYS A 142 10.37 0.65 25.20
CA CYS A 142 10.65 -0.77 25.31
C CYS A 142 11.92 -1.04 26.12
N SER A 143 11.94 -2.10 26.93
CA SER A 143 13.06 -2.44 27.82
C SER A 143 14.30 -2.91 27.05
N ASP A 144 14.14 -3.41 25.84
CA ASP A 144 15.17 -3.87 24.91
C ASP A 144 15.51 -2.85 23.82
N ASP A 145 15.02 -1.60 23.96
CA ASP A 145 15.46 -0.45 23.17
C ASP A 145 16.95 -0.20 23.37
N GLU A 146 17.67 0.23 22.32
CA GLU A 146 19.12 0.46 22.35
C GLU A 146 19.57 1.56 23.32
N TRP A 147 18.64 2.38 23.82
CA TRP A 147 18.91 3.37 24.86
C TRP A 147 19.29 2.72 26.20
N GLY A 148 18.83 1.49 26.44
CA GLY A 148 19.13 0.73 27.65
C GLY A 148 18.56 1.31 28.94
N LYS A 149 17.61 2.25 28.86
CA LYS A 149 16.93 2.91 30.00
C LYS A 149 15.41 2.82 29.90
N GLY A 150 14.88 2.16 28.85
CA GLY A 150 13.46 1.90 28.69
C GLY A 150 12.93 1.07 29.88
N GLN A 151 11.75 1.42 30.39
CA GLN A 151 11.11 0.79 31.56
C GLN A 151 9.81 0.10 31.16
N GLY A 152 9.55 -0.03 29.87
CA GLY A 152 8.42 -0.74 29.32
C GLY A 152 8.59 -2.25 29.29
N ALA A 153 7.69 -2.94 28.63
CA ALA A 153 7.87 -4.34 28.25
C ALA A 153 8.92 -4.47 27.13
N ALA A 154 9.32 -5.69 26.80
CA ALA A 154 10.10 -5.93 25.60
C ALA A 154 9.28 -5.57 24.34
N ASP A 155 9.97 -5.19 23.28
CA ASP A 155 9.34 -4.89 21.98
C ASP A 155 8.50 -6.09 21.49
N THR A 156 7.42 -5.80 20.81
CA THR A 156 6.49 -6.81 20.26
C THR A 156 6.68 -7.06 18.77
N GLY A 157 7.68 -6.44 18.18
CA GLY A 157 8.03 -6.54 16.77
C GLY A 157 9.52 -6.44 16.53
N LYS A 158 9.93 -5.78 15.47
CA LYS A 158 11.32 -5.62 15.06
C LYS A 158 11.85 -4.25 15.48
N GLY A 159 12.87 -4.21 16.33
CA GLY A 159 13.46 -2.97 16.85
C GLY A 159 13.89 -1.98 15.77
N PHE A 160 13.84 -0.69 16.10
CA PHE A 160 14.23 0.45 15.25
C PHE A 160 15.29 1.29 15.96
N HIS A 161 16.56 1.13 15.58
CA HIS A 161 17.71 1.69 16.30
C HIS A 161 17.94 3.21 16.15
N ALA A 162 17.10 3.94 15.39
CA ALA A 162 17.30 5.38 15.19
C ALA A 162 16.50 6.26 16.14
N ALA A 163 15.53 5.70 16.88
CA ALA A 163 14.66 6.41 17.84
C ALA A 163 14.15 5.44 18.90
N ARG A 164 13.48 5.96 19.93
CA ARG A 164 12.97 5.10 21.03
C ARG A 164 11.78 4.27 20.58
N ASP A 165 11.89 2.95 20.62
CA ASP A 165 10.79 2.03 20.36
C ASP A 165 9.73 2.15 21.46
N ILE A 166 8.48 2.33 21.05
CA ILE A 166 7.36 2.59 21.96
C ILE A 166 6.70 1.31 22.40
N ASP A 167 6.50 1.18 23.74
CA ASP A 167 5.81 0.05 24.35
C ASP A 167 4.29 0.15 24.14
N HIS A 168 3.79 -0.49 23.08
CA HIS A 168 2.37 -0.57 22.75
C HIS A 168 1.57 -1.47 23.70
N THR A 169 2.20 -2.19 24.63
CA THR A 169 1.49 -2.95 25.67
C THR A 169 0.83 -2.02 26.69
N LYS A 170 1.31 -0.78 26.80
CA LYS A 170 0.77 0.21 27.74
C LYS A 170 -0.58 0.75 27.22
N ARG A 171 -1.61 0.62 28.05
CA ARG A 171 -2.94 1.10 27.68
C ARG A 171 -2.97 2.60 27.40
N TYR A 172 -2.31 3.42 28.23
CA TYR A 172 -2.33 4.87 28.05
C TYR A 172 -1.63 5.31 26.74
N VAL A 173 -0.59 4.57 26.30
CA VAL A 173 0.06 4.79 25.00
C VAL A 173 -0.94 4.54 23.89
N ARG A 174 -1.64 3.39 23.92
CA ARG A 174 -2.64 3.07 22.89
C ARG A 174 -3.79 4.06 22.85
N GLU A 175 -4.31 4.49 24.02
CA GLU A 175 -5.35 5.51 24.06
C GLU A 175 -4.87 6.85 23.50
N SER A 176 -3.63 7.26 23.82
CA SER A 176 -3.04 8.48 23.25
C SER A 176 -2.87 8.40 21.73
N VAL A 177 -2.39 7.27 21.20
CA VAL A 177 -2.26 7.06 19.75
C VAL A 177 -3.63 7.13 19.06
N LYS A 178 -4.66 6.44 19.60
CA LYS A 178 -6.04 6.52 19.08
C LYS A 178 -6.58 7.95 19.12
N GLY A 179 -6.35 8.66 20.23
CA GLY A 179 -6.74 10.06 20.39
C GLY A 179 -6.11 10.96 19.33
N TRP A 180 -4.81 10.79 19.09
CA TRP A 180 -4.08 11.52 18.06
C TRP A 180 -4.60 11.21 16.65
N LEU A 181 -4.79 9.92 16.29
CA LEU A 181 -5.34 9.55 14.99
C LEU A 181 -6.75 10.12 14.77
N ASN A 182 -7.61 10.10 15.81
CA ASN A 182 -8.91 10.75 15.76
C ASN A 182 -8.79 12.26 15.55
N SER A 183 -7.82 12.92 16.20
CA SER A 183 -7.60 14.36 15.99
C SER A 183 -7.12 14.68 14.57
N LEU A 184 -6.30 13.84 13.95
CA LEU A 184 -5.91 13.96 12.54
C LEU A 184 -7.13 13.86 11.61
N ARG A 185 -8.04 12.91 11.87
CA ARG A 185 -9.28 12.80 11.12
C ARG A 185 -10.17 14.03 11.32
N ASP A 186 -10.43 14.42 12.56
CA ASP A 186 -11.42 15.42 12.91
C ASP A 186 -10.95 16.85 12.63
N ALA A 187 -9.66 17.16 12.85
CA ALA A 187 -9.11 18.51 12.68
C ALA A 187 -8.48 18.74 11.29
N ALA A 188 -7.76 17.76 10.74
CA ALA A 188 -7.11 17.90 9.44
C ALA A 188 -7.93 17.29 8.29
N GLY A 189 -8.86 16.38 8.59
CA GLY A 189 -9.78 15.79 7.60
C GLY A 189 -9.27 14.52 6.92
N PHE A 190 -8.29 13.83 7.48
CA PHE A 190 -7.75 12.61 6.87
C PHE A 190 -8.77 11.47 6.82
N ASP A 191 -8.74 10.69 5.74
CA ASP A 191 -9.63 9.56 5.49
C ASP A 191 -9.03 8.22 5.95
N GLY A 192 -7.76 8.20 6.33
CA GLY A 192 -7.09 6.97 6.74
C GLY A 192 -5.58 7.12 6.89
N TRP A 193 -4.88 5.99 6.92
CA TRP A 193 -3.49 5.94 7.37
C TRP A 193 -2.58 5.13 6.45
N ARG A 194 -1.33 5.58 6.31
CA ARG A 194 -0.19 4.72 5.97
C ARG A 194 0.61 4.53 7.25
N TYR A 195 0.69 3.31 7.75
CA TYR A 195 1.49 2.98 8.92
C TYR A 195 2.94 2.75 8.52
N ASP A 196 3.80 3.64 9.04
CA ASP A 196 5.25 3.56 8.89
C ASP A 196 5.82 2.41 9.72
N TYR A 197 6.86 1.74 9.19
CA TYR A 197 7.61 0.69 9.88
C TYR A 197 6.70 -0.31 10.62
N ALA A 198 5.66 -0.78 9.95
CA ALA A 198 4.57 -1.55 10.54
C ALA A 198 4.97 -2.92 11.09
N ARG A 199 6.19 -3.37 10.80
CA ARG A 199 6.79 -4.58 11.37
C ARG A 199 7.40 -4.38 12.77
N GLY A 200 7.49 -3.13 13.23
CA GLY A 200 8.17 -2.76 14.46
C GLY A 200 7.35 -3.03 15.72
N PHE A 201 6.06 -3.37 15.60
CA PHE A 201 5.22 -3.75 16.76
C PHE A 201 4.13 -4.72 16.32
N SER A 202 3.49 -5.38 17.31
CA SER A 202 2.46 -6.38 17.05
C SER A 202 1.33 -5.86 16.17
N PRO A 203 0.94 -6.59 15.11
CA PRO A 203 -0.20 -6.23 14.24
C PRO A 203 -1.52 -6.10 15.00
N ALA A 204 -1.67 -6.74 16.17
CA ALA A 204 -2.87 -6.61 17.01
C ALA A 204 -3.10 -5.18 17.50
N TYR A 205 -2.03 -4.45 17.86
CA TYR A 205 -2.14 -3.05 18.28
C TYR A 205 -2.44 -2.14 17.09
N MET A 206 -1.88 -2.42 15.93
CA MET A 206 -2.20 -1.68 14.71
C MET A 206 -3.67 -1.85 14.32
N LEU A 207 -4.20 -3.06 14.44
CA LEU A 207 -5.63 -3.33 14.23
C LEU A 207 -6.50 -2.56 15.25
N GLU A 208 -6.08 -2.48 16.51
CA GLU A 208 -6.75 -1.65 17.53
C GLU A 208 -6.77 -0.18 17.13
N TYR A 209 -5.65 0.37 16.65
CA TYR A 209 -5.54 1.75 16.17
C TYR A 209 -6.44 2.01 14.95
N ASN A 210 -6.39 1.11 13.99
CA ASN A 210 -7.17 1.21 12.77
C ASN A 210 -8.67 1.26 13.06
N ARG A 211 -9.16 0.32 13.85
CA ARG A 211 -10.57 0.26 14.28
C ARG A 211 -10.97 1.44 15.15
N GLY A 212 -10.10 1.82 16.10
CA GLY A 212 -10.34 2.92 17.05
C GLY A 212 -10.34 4.31 16.41
N SER A 213 -9.76 4.46 15.22
CA SER A 213 -9.71 5.73 14.47
C SER A 213 -10.72 5.82 13.32
N GLY A 214 -11.41 4.71 12.98
CA GLY A 214 -12.43 4.70 11.94
C GLY A 214 -11.90 5.01 10.53
N ALA A 215 -10.68 4.55 10.23
CA ALA A 215 -10.05 4.77 8.93
C ALA A 215 -10.86 4.16 7.79
N ALA A 216 -11.14 4.93 6.72
CA ALA A 216 -11.79 4.44 5.51
C ALA A 216 -10.82 3.70 4.57
N PHE A 217 -9.52 3.94 4.70
CA PHE A 217 -8.46 3.24 3.98
C PHE A 217 -7.19 3.19 4.84
N SER A 218 -6.56 2.03 4.88
CA SER A 218 -5.26 1.90 5.56
C SER A 218 -4.33 0.97 4.81
N VAL A 219 -3.06 1.35 4.80
CA VAL A 219 -1.98 0.56 4.23
C VAL A 219 -0.78 0.54 5.17
N ALA A 220 -0.13 -0.60 5.33
CA ALA A 220 1.03 -0.81 6.18
C ALA A 220 2.30 -1.03 5.35
N GLU A 221 3.41 -0.51 5.83
CA GLU A 221 4.71 -0.80 5.29
C GLU A 221 5.30 -2.04 5.96
N ILE A 222 5.22 -3.16 5.25
CA ILE A 222 5.88 -4.42 5.63
C ILE A 222 7.04 -4.63 4.65
N TRP A 223 8.19 -4.07 4.98
CA TRP A 223 9.36 -4.12 4.12
C TRP A 223 10.44 -5.02 4.73
N ASP A 224 10.49 -6.26 4.27
CA ASP A 224 11.55 -7.21 4.55
C ASP A 224 12.56 -7.29 3.40
N ASP A 225 13.71 -7.91 3.64
CA ASP A 225 14.72 -8.10 2.63
C ASP A 225 14.19 -9.02 1.51
N PHE A 226 14.27 -8.53 0.27
CA PHE A 226 13.76 -9.24 -0.88
C PHE A 226 14.82 -10.17 -1.47
N ASP A 227 14.46 -11.44 -1.61
CA ASP A 227 15.25 -12.45 -2.32
C ASP A 227 14.47 -12.97 -3.53
N ILE A 228 15.02 -12.75 -4.73
CA ILE A 228 14.44 -13.24 -5.99
C ILE A 228 14.40 -14.77 -6.07
N GLY A 229 15.20 -15.46 -5.26
CA GLY A 229 15.19 -16.92 -5.13
C GLY A 229 14.07 -17.45 -4.22
N ASN A 230 13.46 -16.58 -3.38
CA ASN A 230 12.41 -16.95 -2.42
C ASN A 230 11.22 -15.97 -2.42
N THR A 231 10.67 -15.68 -3.59
CA THR A 231 9.55 -14.75 -3.74
C THR A 231 8.27 -15.24 -3.06
N ASP A 232 8.03 -16.55 -3.04
CA ASP A 232 6.86 -17.14 -2.37
C ASP A 232 6.96 -17.00 -0.85
N GLY A 233 8.15 -17.19 -0.25
CA GLY A 233 8.35 -16.93 1.18
C GLY A 233 8.15 -15.46 1.54
N HIS A 234 8.62 -14.54 0.69
CA HIS A 234 8.45 -13.10 0.90
C HIS A 234 6.98 -12.67 0.84
N ARG A 235 6.21 -13.12 -0.17
CA ARG A 235 4.76 -12.81 -0.22
C ARG A 235 3.96 -13.51 0.88
N GLN A 236 4.38 -14.71 1.33
CA GLN A 236 3.74 -15.42 2.45
C GLN A 236 3.87 -14.65 3.77
N ALA A 237 5.04 -14.03 4.02
CA ALA A 237 5.22 -13.17 5.20
C ALA A 237 4.21 -12.01 5.21
N SER A 238 4.00 -11.36 4.06
CA SER A 238 2.96 -10.33 3.91
C SER A 238 1.55 -10.88 4.14
N CYS A 239 1.23 -12.07 3.61
CA CYS A 239 -0.07 -12.72 3.84
C CYS A 239 -0.28 -13.03 5.33
N SER A 240 0.72 -13.59 6.00
CA SER A 240 0.64 -13.92 7.43
C SER A 240 0.43 -12.68 8.30
N TRP A 241 1.06 -11.55 7.94
CA TRP A 241 0.83 -10.28 8.62
C TRP A 241 -0.61 -9.77 8.39
N MET A 242 -1.12 -9.86 7.16
CA MET A 242 -2.50 -9.46 6.84
C MET A 242 -3.54 -10.34 7.53
N ASP A 243 -3.28 -11.65 7.67
CA ASP A 243 -4.12 -12.55 8.47
C ASP A 243 -4.22 -12.07 9.92
N ALA A 244 -3.10 -11.62 10.50
CA ALA A 244 -3.05 -11.12 11.89
C ALA A 244 -3.85 -9.82 12.09
N VAL A 245 -4.13 -9.05 11.02
CA VAL A 245 -5.00 -7.87 11.04
C VAL A 245 -6.36 -8.14 10.37
N ASN A 246 -6.76 -9.40 10.22
CA ASN A 246 -8.02 -9.84 9.61
C ASN A 246 -8.26 -9.28 8.19
N GLY A 247 -7.21 -8.94 7.44
CA GLY A 247 -7.31 -8.31 6.14
C GLY A 247 -7.85 -6.86 6.15
N GLU A 248 -7.99 -6.23 7.32
CA GLU A 248 -8.56 -4.88 7.44
C GLU A 248 -7.56 -3.78 7.07
N ILE A 249 -6.27 -4.09 7.06
CA ILE A 249 -5.18 -3.18 6.67
C ILE A 249 -4.49 -3.78 5.45
N LYS A 250 -4.37 -3.00 4.39
CA LYS A 250 -3.65 -3.38 3.17
C LYS A 250 -2.14 -3.29 3.39
N VAL A 251 -1.34 -3.86 2.48
CA VAL A 251 0.11 -3.72 2.54
C VAL A 251 0.69 -3.29 1.20
N PHE A 252 1.81 -2.57 1.22
CA PHE A 252 2.58 -2.31 0.02
C PHE A 252 3.19 -3.60 -0.52
N ASP A 253 2.97 -3.88 -1.80
CA ASP A 253 3.40 -5.11 -2.46
C ASP A 253 4.87 -5.02 -2.90
N PHE A 254 5.77 -5.11 -1.93
CA PHE A 254 7.22 -5.16 -2.17
C PHE A 254 7.63 -6.41 -2.97
N THR A 255 6.86 -7.50 -2.88
CA THR A 255 7.13 -8.72 -3.65
C THR A 255 6.94 -8.47 -5.14
N THR A 256 5.80 -7.86 -5.54
CA THR A 256 5.58 -7.49 -6.95
C THR A 256 6.63 -6.49 -7.44
N LYS A 257 6.95 -5.46 -6.63
CA LYS A 257 8.01 -4.51 -6.98
C LYS A 257 9.32 -5.23 -7.30
N GLY A 258 9.78 -6.10 -6.42
CA GLY A 258 11.05 -6.80 -6.58
C GLY A 258 11.09 -7.71 -7.80
N ILE A 259 10.04 -8.51 -8.00
CA ILE A 259 9.94 -9.41 -9.17
C ILE A 259 9.89 -8.61 -10.47
N LEU A 260 9.05 -7.57 -10.54
CA LEU A 260 8.89 -6.74 -11.73
C LEU A 260 10.18 -6.00 -12.08
N GLN A 261 10.84 -5.42 -11.09
CA GLN A 261 12.13 -4.75 -11.27
C GLN A 261 13.19 -5.71 -11.79
N HIS A 262 13.29 -6.91 -11.21
CA HIS A 262 14.22 -7.93 -11.69
C HIS A 262 13.89 -8.34 -13.15
N ALA A 263 12.61 -8.60 -13.44
CA ALA A 263 12.18 -9.04 -14.77
C ALA A 263 12.51 -8.02 -15.87
N VAL A 264 12.31 -6.71 -15.61
CA VAL A 264 12.63 -5.68 -16.62
C VAL A 264 14.14 -5.45 -16.78
N LEU A 265 14.94 -5.72 -15.74
CA LEU A 265 16.41 -5.62 -15.78
C LEU A 265 17.06 -6.79 -16.51
N SER A 266 16.62 -8.01 -16.22
CA SER A 266 17.24 -9.25 -16.74
C SER A 266 16.57 -9.79 -18.00
N GLY A 267 15.38 -9.25 -18.36
CA GLY A 267 14.53 -9.82 -19.41
C GLY A 267 13.82 -11.11 -18.97
N GLU A 268 13.92 -11.50 -17.71
CA GLU A 268 13.32 -12.74 -17.16
C GLU A 268 11.83 -12.56 -16.88
N TYR A 269 11.05 -12.16 -17.88
CA TYR A 269 9.62 -11.90 -17.74
C TYR A 269 8.79 -13.15 -17.36
N TRP A 270 9.36 -14.37 -17.50
CA TRP A 270 8.75 -15.58 -17.00
C TRP A 270 8.52 -15.57 -15.48
N ARG A 271 9.26 -14.75 -14.74
CA ARG A 271 9.09 -14.56 -13.29
C ARG A 271 7.81 -13.84 -12.90
N LEU A 272 7.14 -13.19 -13.85
CA LEU A 272 5.83 -12.53 -13.61
C LEU A 272 4.66 -13.51 -13.56
N ALA A 273 4.89 -14.78 -13.81
CA ALA A 273 3.93 -15.86 -13.61
C ALA A 273 4.43 -16.81 -12.50
N ASP A 274 3.56 -17.14 -11.55
CA ASP A 274 3.85 -18.20 -10.58
C ASP A 274 3.60 -19.59 -11.18
N ARG A 275 3.91 -20.64 -10.41
CA ARG A 275 3.75 -22.03 -10.83
C ARG A 275 2.28 -22.42 -11.15
N ASP A 276 1.32 -21.67 -10.63
CA ASP A 276 -0.12 -21.91 -10.86
C ASP A 276 -0.65 -21.04 -12.03
N GLY A 277 0.23 -20.33 -12.74
CA GLY A 277 -0.13 -19.44 -13.85
C GLY A 277 -0.81 -18.15 -13.43
N ARG A 278 -0.70 -17.76 -12.15
CA ARG A 278 -1.17 -16.48 -11.63
C ARG A 278 -0.05 -15.45 -11.65
N PRO A 279 -0.36 -14.14 -11.58
CA PRO A 279 0.67 -13.13 -11.36
C PRO A 279 1.52 -13.45 -10.12
N SER A 280 2.84 -13.39 -10.24
CA SER A 280 3.75 -13.49 -9.10
C SER A 280 3.61 -12.27 -8.21
N GLY A 281 3.95 -12.40 -6.94
CA GLY A 281 3.82 -11.33 -5.97
C GLY A 281 2.49 -11.39 -5.20
N LEU A 282 2.30 -10.45 -4.29
CA LEU A 282 1.12 -10.45 -3.42
C LEU A 282 -0.17 -10.25 -4.22
N LEU A 283 -0.13 -9.44 -5.27
CA LEU A 283 -1.30 -9.20 -6.15
C LEU A 283 -1.86 -10.49 -6.80
N GLY A 284 -1.09 -11.57 -6.86
CA GLY A 284 -1.57 -12.85 -7.36
C GLY A 284 -2.25 -13.73 -6.29
N TRP A 285 -1.99 -13.48 -5.01
CA TRP A 285 -2.56 -14.25 -3.91
C TRP A 285 -3.65 -13.49 -3.16
N TRP A 286 -3.43 -12.21 -2.86
CA TRP A 286 -4.38 -11.39 -2.13
C TRP A 286 -4.51 -9.99 -2.75
N PRO A 287 -5.05 -9.90 -3.97
CA PRO A 287 -5.04 -8.69 -4.78
C PRO A 287 -5.81 -7.51 -4.15
N ASP A 288 -6.90 -7.76 -3.41
CA ASP A 288 -7.68 -6.69 -2.77
C ASP A 288 -6.91 -5.98 -1.64
N ASN A 289 -5.86 -6.61 -1.12
CA ASN A 289 -5.02 -6.09 -0.06
C ASN A 289 -3.62 -5.66 -0.53
N ALA A 290 -3.31 -5.83 -1.83
CA ALA A 290 -2.02 -5.48 -2.41
C ALA A 290 -2.04 -4.03 -2.93
N VAL A 291 -1.29 -3.12 -2.29
CA VAL A 291 -1.01 -1.79 -2.84
C VAL A 291 0.26 -1.89 -3.68
N THR A 292 0.09 -1.95 -4.99
CA THR A 292 1.19 -2.13 -5.94
C THR A 292 1.89 -0.81 -6.24
N PHE A 293 3.20 -0.84 -6.34
CA PHE A 293 4.03 0.33 -6.65
C PHE A 293 5.33 -0.09 -7.35
N ILE A 294 6.03 0.84 -7.96
CA ILE A 294 7.36 0.59 -8.54
C ILE A 294 8.45 1.37 -7.81
N ASP A 295 8.15 2.56 -7.31
CA ASP A 295 9.00 3.35 -6.42
C ASP A 295 8.17 4.11 -5.40
N ASN A 296 8.81 4.44 -4.28
CA ASN A 296 8.35 5.34 -3.24
C ASN A 296 9.51 6.26 -2.80
N HIS A 297 9.32 7.04 -1.73
CA HIS A 297 10.31 7.99 -1.21
C HIS A 297 11.59 7.34 -0.68
N ASP A 298 11.54 6.04 -0.30
CA ASP A 298 12.70 5.29 0.20
C ASP A 298 13.45 4.56 -0.92
N THR A 299 12.73 4.07 -1.93
CA THR A 299 13.32 3.25 -2.99
C THR A 299 13.70 4.06 -4.21
N GLY A 300 12.93 5.09 -4.56
CA GLY A 300 13.11 5.91 -5.76
C GLY A 300 13.88 7.21 -5.50
N PRO A 301 14.43 7.82 -6.54
CA PRO A 301 15.11 9.10 -6.43
C PRO A 301 14.13 10.25 -6.19
N SER A 302 14.54 11.25 -5.40
CA SER A 302 13.91 12.56 -5.38
C SER A 302 14.28 13.35 -6.66
N PRO A 303 13.55 14.45 -6.98
CA PRO A 303 13.89 15.28 -8.15
C PRO A 303 15.34 15.82 -8.13
N SER A 304 15.90 16.04 -6.93
CA SER A 304 17.30 16.46 -6.76
C SER A 304 18.33 15.33 -6.93
N GLY A 305 17.89 14.11 -7.25
CA GLY A 305 18.77 12.94 -7.33
C GLY A 305 19.21 12.39 -5.98
N THR A 306 18.71 12.94 -4.87
CA THR A 306 19.00 12.41 -3.53
C THR A 306 18.31 11.08 -3.37
N VAL A 307 19.08 10.05 -3.03
CA VAL A 307 18.63 8.68 -2.76
C VAL A 307 18.92 8.37 -1.31
N GLN A 308 17.99 7.70 -0.65
CA GLN A 308 18.16 7.22 0.71
C GLN A 308 19.07 5.99 0.81
N GLY A 309 19.52 5.67 2.02
CA GLY A 309 20.50 4.62 2.28
C GLY A 309 20.09 3.19 1.92
N ARG A 310 18.81 2.90 1.66
CA ARG A 310 18.31 1.64 1.09
C ARG A 310 17.76 1.80 -0.32
N SER A 311 18.34 2.68 -1.09
CA SER A 311 17.97 2.93 -2.47
C SER A 311 17.81 1.64 -3.27
N TRP A 312 16.60 1.47 -3.81
CA TRP A 312 16.25 0.34 -4.68
C TRP A 312 15.40 0.86 -5.85
N PRO A 313 15.94 1.84 -6.62
CA PRO A 313 15.16 2.52 -7.64
C PRO A 313 14.82 1.59 -8.80
N PHE A 314 13.63 1.76 -9.33
CA PHE A 314 13.25 1.10 -10.57
C PHE A 314 14.10 1.64 -11.74
N PRO A 315 14.50 0.80 -12.72
CA PRO A 315 15.31 1.24 -13.85
C PRO A 315 14.65 2.41 -14.57
N SER A 316 15.36 3.54 -14.69
CA SER A 316 14.77 4.81 -15.16
C SER A 316 14.21 4.75 -16.59
N ASP A 317 14.81 3.95 -17.46
CA ASP A 317 14.36 3.70 -18.83
C ASP A 317 13.17 2.71 -18.91
N ARG A 318 12.80 2.05 -17.81
CA ARG A 318 11.72 1.06 -17.71
C ARG A 318 10.56 1.50 -16.83
N VAL A 319 10.62 2.67 -16.22
CA VAL A 319 9.57 3.20 -15.32
C VAL A 319 8.20 3.18 -15.99
N ALA A 320 8.08 3.57 -17.24
CA ALA A 320 6.81 3.54 -17.96
C ALA A 320 6.26 2.12 -18.16
N ALA A 321 7.12 1.13 -18.40
CA ALA A 321 6.73 -0.28 -18.49
C ALA A 321 6.31 -0.84 -17.12
N GLY A 322 6.98 -0.43 -16.04
CA GLY A 322 6.57 -0.75 -14.67
C GLY A 322 5.17 -0.25 -14.36
N TYR A 323 4.86 1.00 -14.70
CA TYR A 323 3.51 1.55 -14.55
C TYR A 323 2.49 0.88 -15.47
N ALA A 324 2.86 0.52 -16.70
CA ALA A 324 1.99 -0.24 -17.58
C ALA A 324 1.57 -1.56 -16.92
N TYR A 325 2.48 -2.23 -16.19
CA TYR A 325 2.14 -3.43 -15.41
C TYR A 325 1.17 -3.12 -14.29
N ILE A 326 1.52 -2.29 -13.32
CA ILE A 326 0.70 -2.09 -12.12
C ILE A 326 -0.65 -1.41 -12.40
N LEU A 327 -0.73 -0.55 -13.43
CA LEU A 327 -1.98 0.12 -13.82
C LEU A 327 -2.91 -0.75 -14.67
N THR A 328 -2.42 -1.85 -15.25
CA THR A 328 -3.25 -2.79 -16.01
C THR A 328 -3.63 -4.04 -15.23
N HIS A 329 -2.94 -4.35 -14.15
CA HIS A 329 -3.13 -5.56 -13.33
C HIS A 329 -4.05 -5.30 -12.13
N PRO A 330 -4.52 -6.39 -11.44
CA PRO A 330 -5.21 -6.28 -10.15
C PRO A 330 -4.34 -5.60 -9.08
N GLY A 331 -4.88 -5.44 -7.88
CA GLY A 331 -4.27 -4.64 -6.82
C GLY A 331 -4.65 -3.16 -6.93
N ILE A 332 -4.18 -2.37 -5.96
CA ILE A 332 -4.41 -0.92 -5.87
C ILE A 332 -3.10 -0.22 -6.26
N PRO A 333 -3.00 0.33 -7.48
CA PRO A 333 -1.75 0.95 -7.92
C PRO A 333 -1.48 2.27 -7.19
N CYS A 334 -0.25 2.44 -6.73
CA CYS A 334 0.29 3.67 -6.15
C CYS A 334 1.34 4.28 -7.08
N VAL A 335 1.09 5.50 -7.53
CA VAL A 335 2.00 6.27 -8.38
C VAL A 335 2.93 7.10 -7.50
N TYR A 336 4.19 7.25 -7.89
CA TYR A 336 5.16 8.08 -7.19
C TYR A 336 5.16 9.50 -7.75
N TRP A 337 5.13 10.53 -6.86
CA TRP A 337 5.03 11.95 -7.25
C TRP A 337 6.08 12.40 -8.27
N PRO A 338 7.40 12.15 -8.07
CA PRO A 338 8.41 12.54 -9.06
C PRO A 338 8.19 11.96 -10.45
N HIS A 339 7.77 10.69 -10.54
CA HIS A 339 7.47 10.08 -11.85
C HIS A 339 6.30 10.78 -12.54
N PHE A 340 5.30 11.20 -11.78
CA PHE A 340 4.12 11.88 -12.33
C PHE A 340 4.42 13.33 -12.72
N PHE A 341 5.07 14.11 -11.84
CA PHE A 341 5.19 15.55 -12.02
C PHE A 341 6.55 16.02 -12.56
N ASP A 342 7.64 15.31 -12.23
CA ASP A 342 9.01 15.81 -12.48
C ASP A 342 9.71 15.09 -13.63
N TRP A 343 9.29 13.85 -13.96
CA TRP A 343 9.92 13.02 -15.00
C TRP A 343 9.24 13.10 -16.37
N GLY A 344 8.27 13.98 -16.55
CA GLY A 344 7.55 14.15 -17.82
C GLY A 344 6.64 12.97 -18.19
N LEU A 345 6.30 12.09 -17.24
CA LEU A 345 5.46 10.91 -17.49
C LEU A 345 3.96 11.16 -17.25
N LYS A 346 3.57 12.36 -16.83
CA LYS A 346 2.19 12.69 -16.44
C LYS A 346 1.15 12.28 -17.48
N ASP A 347 1.32 12.66 -18.72
CA ASP A 347 0.34 12.39 -19.78
C ASP A 347 0.22 10.89 -20.05
N ARG A 348 1.35 10.18 -20.04
CA ARG A 348 1.41 8.72 -20.22
C ARG A 348 0.73 7.99 -19.04
N LEU A 349 1.03 8.37 -17.83
CA LEU A 349 0.41 7.77 -16.62
C LEU A 349 -1.08 8.08 -16.55
N THR A 350 -1.48 9.32 -16.90
CA THR A 350 -2.90 9.70 -17.01
C THR A 350 -3.63 8.85 -18.05
N ALA A 351 -3.01 8.60 -19.22
CA ALA A 351 -3.60 7.72 -20.23
C ALA A 351 -3.78 6.28 -19.71
N LEU A 352 -2.78 5.70 -19.06
CA LEU A 352 -2.87 4.36 -18.46
C LEU A 352 -3.94 4.28 -17.36
N ILE A 353 -4.07 5.28 -16.49
CA ILE A 353 -5.12 5.36 -15.47
C ILE A 353 -6.51 5.40 -16.13
N LYS A 354 -6.69 6.21 -17.19
CA LYS A 354 -7.95 6.28 -17.93
C LYS A 354 -8.29 4.96 -18.62
N ILE A 355 -7.29 4.28 -19.19
CA ILE A 355 -7.46 2.94 -19.79
C ILE A 355 -7.91 1.93 -18.73
N ARG A 356 -7.24 1.89 -17.55
CA ARG A 356 -7.65 1.06 -16.41
C ARG A 356 -9.13 1.26 -16.07
N ARG A 357 -9.57 2.51 -15.95
CA ARG A 357 -10.97 2.86 -15.61
C ARG A 357 -11.95 2.45 -16.71
N ALA A 358 -11.64 2.78 -17.97
CA ALA A 358 -12.50 2.47 -19.11
C ALA A 358 -12.66 0.95 -19.31
N ALA A 359 -11.59 0.18 -19.08
CA ALA A 359 -11.62 -1.26 -19.12
C ALA A 359 -12.29 -1.91 -17.88
N GLY A 360 -12.60 -1.13 -16.83
CA GLY A 360 -13.19 -1.62 -15.58
C GLY A 360 -12.24 -2.48 -14.75
N VAL A 361 -10.93 -2.26 -14.88
CA VAL A 361 -9.93 -2.98 -14.07
C VAL A 361 -9.97 -2.50 -12.63
N HIS A 362 -10.03 -3.43 -11.69
CA HIS A 362 -10.10 -3.21 -10.24
C HIS A 362 -9.18 -4.20 -9.51
N SER A 363 -9.09 -4.09 -8.19
CA SER A 363 -8.14 -4.85 -7.37
C SER A 363 -8.23 -6.37 -7.54
N SER A 364 -9.41 -6.92 -7.77
CA SER A 364 -9.64 -8.36 -7.94
C SER A 364 -9.95 -8.78 -9.38
N SER A 365 -9.55 -7.98 -10.38
CA SER A 365 -9.72 -8.33 -11.79
C SER A 365 -8.97 -9.61 -12.14
N GLN A 366 -9.62 -10.48 -12.91
CA GLN A 366 -9.03 -11.75 -13.36
C GLN A 366 -7.90 -11.49 -14.36
N VAL A 367 -6.80 -12.22 -14.22
CA VAL A 367 -5.66 -12.20 -15.14
C VAL A 367 -5.52 -13.56 -15.81
N SER A 368 -5.44 -13.55 -17.14
CA SER A 368 -5.07 -14.72 -17.92
C SER A 368 -3.73 -14.46 -18.61
N ILE A 369 -2.65 -15.07 -18.12
CA ILE A 369 -1.31 -14.90 -18.65
C ILE A 369 -1.20 -15.70 -19.94
N ALA A 370 -1.00 -15.01 -21.07
CA ALA A 370 -0.86 -15.61 -22.39
C ALA A 370 0.59 -15.99 -22.70
N ARG A 371 1.55 -15.23 -22.20
CA ARG A 371 2.99 -15.48 -22.34
C ARG A 371 3.72 -15.01 -21.08
N ALA A 372 4.67 -15.79 -20.61
CA ALA A 372 5.64 -15.43 -19.57
C ALA A 372 6.94 -16.18 -19.89
N GLU A 373 7.83 -15.53 -20.63
CA GLU A 373 9.05 -16.12 -21.16
C GLU A 373 10.19 -15.10 -21.20
N GLN A 374 11.39 -15.52 -21.58
CA GLN A 374 12.51 -14.60 -21.75
C GLN A 374 12.16 -13.51 -22.76
N GLY A 375 12.23 -12.25 -22.34
CA GLY A 375 11.99 -11.06 -23.18
C GLY A 375 10.53 -10.75 -23.47
N LEU A 376 9.55 -11.50 -22.92
CA LEU A 376 8.13 -11.24 -23.15
C LEU A 376 7.24 -11.71 -21.98
N TYR A 377 6.45 -10.79 -21.47
CA TYR A 377 5.23 -11.08 -20.72
C TYR A 377 4.01 -10.56 -21.49
N ALA A 378 2.91 -11.30 -21.52
CA ALA A 378 1.64 -10.84 -22.09
C ALA A 378 0.45 -11.45 -21.32
N ALA A 379 -0.55 -10.63 -21.06
CA ALA A 379 -1.73 -11.05 -20.29
C ALA A 379 -3.00 -10.35 -20.77
N PHE A 380 -4.14 -11.02 -20.54
CA PHE A 380 -5.49 -10.46 -20.64
C PHE A 380 -6.00 -10.16 -19.23
N VAL A 381 -6.61 -9.00 -19.03
CA VAL A 381 -7.12 -8.56 -17.71
C VAL A 381 -8.59 -8.15 -17.83
N GLY A 382 -9.44 -8.72 -16.98
CA GLY A 382 -10.87 -8.43 -16.92
C GLY A 382 -11.63 -8.70 -18.23
N GLY A 383 -10.99 -9.39 -19.17
CA GLY A 383 -11.53 -9.68 -20.50
C GLY A 383 -11.62 -8.47 -21.45
N ARG A 384 -11.26 -7.27 -21.01
CA ARG A 384 -11.35 -6.01 -21.78
C ARG A 384 -10.02 -5.31 -22.01
N LEU A 385 -8.96 -5.76 -21.37
CA LEU A 385 -7.63 -5.19 -21.48
C LEU A 385 -6.63 -6.29 -21.81
N ALA A 386 -5.70 -6.01 -22.73
CA ALA A 386 -4.53 -6.83 -22.97
C ALA A 386 -3.27 -5.97 -22.80
N VAL A 387 -2.24 -6.56 -22.23
CA VAL A 387 -0.96 -5.88 -22.00
C VAL A 387 0.19 -6.79 -22.36
N LYS A 388 1.25 -6.22 -22.94
CA LYS A 388 2.55 -6.88 -23.05
C LYS A 388 3.63 -6.05 -22.38
N LEU A 389 4.64 -6.72 -21.86
CA LEU A 389 5.92 -6.16 -21.43
C LEU A 389 7.06 -6.86 -22.15
N GLY A 390 8.16 -6.15 -22.33
CA GLY A 390 9.35 -6.65 -23.03
C GLY A 390 9.41 -6.24 -24.49
N ASP A 391 10.58 -6.52 -25.11
CA ASP A 391 10.88 -5.99 -26.45
C ASP A 391 10.47 -6.96 -27.58
N ARG A 392 10.13 -8.23 -27.25
CA ARG A 392 9.64 -9.18 -28.26
C ARG A 392 8.24 -8.84 -28.74
N ALA A 393 7.98 -9.10 -30.02
CA ALA A 393 6.69 -8.86 -30.65
C ALA A 393 5.60 -9.78 -30.10
N TRP A 394 4.44 -9.20 -29.84
CA TRP A 394 3.20 -9.90 -29.49
C TRP A 394 2.01 -8.97 -29.73
N ASN A 395 0.87 -9.53 -30.12
CA ASN A 395 -0.40 -8.82 -30.16
C ASN A 395 -1.53 -9.75 -29.69
N PRO A 396 -2.63 -9.21 -29.19
CA PRO A 396 -3.75 -10.01 -28.65
C PRO A 396 -4.66 -10.65 -29.71
N GLY A 397 -4.45 -10.38 -31.00
CA GLY A 397 -5.26 -10.91 -32.10
C GLY A 397 -6.38 -9.98 -32.56
N GLN A 398 -7.35 -10.54 -33.30
CA GLN A 398 -8.48 -9.76 -33.83
C GLN A 398 -9.42 -9.25 -32.71
N GLY A 399 -10.06 -8.12 -32.95
CA GLY A 399 -11.02 -7.51 -32.02
C GLY A 399 -10.41 -6.70 -30.90
N TRP A 400 -9.08 -6.47 -30.92
CA TRP A 400 -8.38 -5.62 -29.98
C TRP A 400 -7.87 -4.34 -30.66
N THR A 401 -8.05 -3.20 -29.99
CA THR A 401 -7.63 -1.89 -30.46
C THR A 401 -6.42 -1.40 -29.63
N PRO A 402 -5.32 -0.99 -30.26
CA PRO A 402 -4.22 -0.35 -29.53
C PRO A 402 -4.71 0.86 -28.74
N ALA A 403 -4.31 0.95 -27.46
CA ALA A 403 -4.75 1.99 -26.54
C ALA A 403 -3.59 2.82 -25.98
N ALA A 404 -2.43 2.21 -25.72
CA ALA A 404 -1.21 2.89 -25.32
C ALA A 404 0.02 2.02 -25.64
N ASP A 405 1.14 2.68 -25.90
CA ASP A 405 2.43 2.00 -26.09
C ASP A 405 3.61 2.88 -25.65
N GLY A 406 4.76 2.26 -25.55
CA GLY A 406 6.01 2.92 -25.22
C GLY A 406 7.18 1.93 -25.13
N PRO A 407 8.37 2.40 -24.77
CA PRO A 407 9.52 1.53 -24.62
C PRO A 407 9.22 0.35 -23.67
N GLY A 408 9.31 -0.86 -24.19
CA GLY A 408 9.14 -2.09 -23.43
C GLY A 408 7.70 -2.44 -23.03
N TYR A 409 6.65 -1.77 -23.56
CA TYR A 409 5.25 -2.17 -23.29
C TYR A 409 4.29 -1.78 -24.41
N ALA A 410 3.15 -2.44 -24.47
CA ALA A 410 1.96 -2.02 -25.22
C ALA A 410 0.68 -2.53 -24.54
N VAL A 411 -0.41 -1.76 -24.72
CA VAL A 411 -1.73 -2.01 -24.11
C VAL A 411 -2.79 -1.92 -25.19
N TRP A 412 -3.76 -2.83 -25.14
CA TRP A 412 -4.92 -2.86 -26.03
C TRP A 412 -6.20 -2.96 -25.21
N THR A 413 -7.30 -2.50 -25.79
CA THR A 413 -8.65 -2.61 -25.23
C THR A 413 -9.62 -3.20 -26.25
N ARG A 414 -10.76 -3.72 -25.76
CA ARG A 414 -11.88 -4.17 -26.60
C ARG A 414 -13.24 -3.91 -25.94
#